data_b10243a948a87fee36a72963b12cf9f4
#
_entry.id   b10243a948a87fee36a72963b12cf9f4
#
_cell.length_a   1.000
_cell.length_b   1.000
_cell.length_c   1.000
_cell.angle_alpha   90.00
_cell.angle_beta   90.00
_cell.angle_gamma   90.00
#
_symmetry.space_group_name_H-M   'P 1'
#
loop_
_entity.id
_entity.type
_entity.pdbx_description
1 polymer ?
#
loop_
_entity_poly.entity_id
_entity_poly.type
_entity_poly.pdbx_seq_one_letter_code
_entity_poly.pdbx_strand_id
1 'polypeptide(L)'
;MIHTKGNMMKKILLTAVIALSAATAFANDYIEHRIYSDKNFEQNRAKAVRMLKDRGYRVHDVDADDFRGQPVLEVEAFRDGREYDIILSYPDLRIIRERIDY
;
A
#
# COMPACT_ATOMS: atom_id res chain seq x y z
N MET A 1 -15.27 42.87 4.83
CA MET A 1 -14.52 42.82 6.09
C MET A 1 -14.93 41.66 6.96
N ILE A 2 -16.22 41.56 7.31
CA ILE A 2 -16.72 40.51 8.18
C ILE A 2 -16.51 39.11 7.52
N HIS A 3 -16.75 39.05 6.22
CA HIS A 3 -16.52 37.79 5.48
C HIS A 3 -15.07 37.35 5.51
N THR A 4 -14.14 38.29 5.48
CA THR A 4 -12.74 37.97 5.53
C THR A 4 -12.35 37.29 6.84
N LYS A 5 -12.90 37.79 7.98
CA LYS A 5 -12.65 37.17 9.28
C LYS A 5 -13.20 35.74 9.32
N GLY A 6 -14.43 35.55 8.87
CA GLY A 6 -15.02 34.20 8.83
C GLY A 6 -14.23 33.25 7.95
N ASN A 7 -13.79 33.75 6.79
CA ASN A 7 -12.98 32.96 5.89
C ASN A 7 -11.62 32.61 6.50
N MET A 8 -11.02 33.51 7.26
CA MET A 8 -9.75 33.25 7.93
C MET A 8 -9.90 32.12 8.95
N MET A 9 -10.96 32.14 9.74
CA MET A 9 -11.21 31.07 10.70
C MET A 9 -11.41 29.72 10.01
N LYS A 10 -12.17 29.70 8.92
CA LYS A 10 -12.37 28.49 8.13
C LYS A 10 -11.06 27.98 7.55
N LYS A 11 -10.21 28.88 7.08
CA LYS A 11 -8.90 28.52 6.54
C LYS A 11 -8.02 27.87 7.60
N ILE A 12 -8.04 28.37 8.81
CA ILE A 12 -7.25 27.81 9.91
C ILE A 12 -7.70 26.39 10.22
N LEU A 13 -9.01 26.14 10.28
CA LEU A 13 -9.54 24.80 10.51
C LEU A 13 -9.15 23.83 9.40
N LEU A 14 -9.28 24.26 8.15
CA LEU A 14 -8.91 23.44 7.00
C LEU A 14 -7.42 23.11 7.01
N THR A 15 -6.58 24.08 7.37
CA THR A 15 -5.15 23.85 7.46
C THR A 15 -4.81 22.77 8.49
N ALA A 16 -5.49 22.79 9.63
CA ALA A 16 -5.27 21.78 10.65
C ALA A 16 -5.62 20.38 10.14
N VAL A 17 -6.75 20.25 9.44
CA VAL A 17 -7.17 18.97 8.87
C VAL A 17 -6.17 18.50 7.80
N ILE A 18 -5.73 19.40 6.95
CA ILE A 18 -4.75 19.08 5.91
C ILE A 18 -3.43 18.61 6.54
N ALA A 19 -3.00 19.23 7.62
CA ALA A 19 -1.77 18.83 8.30
C ALA A 19 -1.84 17.41 8.82
N LEU A 20 -2.98 17.01 9.39
CA LEU A 20 -3.17 15.61 9.85
C LEU A 20 -3.13 14.64 8.67
N SER A 21 -3.80 14.99 7.58
CA SER A 21 -3.80 14.15 6.38
C SER A 21 -2.39 14.02 5.79
N ALA A 22 -1.64 15.12 5.75
CA ALA A 22 -0.28 15.12 5.25
C ALA A 22 0.64 14.24 6.09
N ALA A 23 0.48 14.23 7.42
CA ALA A 23 1.28 13.39 8.28
C ALA A 23 1.03 11.90 8.00
N THR A 24 -0.23 11.51 7.77
CA THR A 24 -0.59 10.13 7.42
C THR A 24 0.01 9.74 6.06
N ALA A 25 -0.09 10.63 5.08
CA ALA A 25 0.46 10.37 3.75
C ALA A 25 1.98 10.19 3.79
N PHE A 26 2.69 10.99 4.58
CA PHE A 26 4.14 10.85 4.74
C PHE A 26 4.53 9.50 5.34
N ALA A 27 3.75 9.00 6.29
CA ALA A 27 4.03 7.71 6.90
C ALA A 27 3.92 6.58 5.88
N ASN A 28 2.87 6.58 5.06
CA ASN A 28 2.67 5.58 4.02
C ASN A 28 3.76 5.69 2.95
N ASP A 29 4.06 6.89 2.49
CA ASP A 29 5.11 7.13 1.50
C ASP A 29 6.48 6.67 2.00
N TYR A 30 6.75 6.85 3.28
CA TYR A 30 8.00 6.42 3.88
C TYR A 30 8.15 4.89 3.82
N ILE A 31 7.11 4.17 4.17
CA ILE A 31 7.12 2.70 4.14
C ILE A 31 7.31 2.21 2.71
N GLU A 32 6.54 2.72 1.77
CA GLU A 32 6.68 2.36 0.36
C GLU A 32 8.09 2.65 -0.17
N HIS A 33 8.60 3.84 0.15
CA HIS A 33 9.93 4.23 -0.28
C HIS A 33 11.00 3.27 0.26
N ARG A 34 10.88 2.87 1.50
CA ARG A 34 11.82 1.91 2.10
C ARG A 34 11.80 0.57 1.38
N ILE A 35 10.62 0.10 1.01
CA ILE A 35 10.49 -1.16 0.29
C ILE A 35 11.16 -1.06 -1.08
N TYR A 36 10.82 -0.04 -1.85
CA TYR A 36 11.39 0.14 -3.19
C TYR A 36 12.89 0.43 -3.17
N SER A 37 13.40 0.99 -2.09
CA SER A 37 14.83 1.30 -1.94
C SER A 37 15.64 0.11 -1.45
N ASP A 38 15.01 -0.97 -1.05
CA ASP A 38 15.71 -2.17 -0.63
C ASP A 38 16.46 -2.75 -1.82
N LYS A 39 17.77 -2.95 -1.67
CA LYS A 39 18.61 -3.50 -2.73
C LYS A 39 18.17 -4.89 -3.17
N ASN A 40 17.43 -5.60 -2.33
CA ASN A 40 16.92 -6.94 -2.63
C ASN A 40 15.49 -6.92 -3.13
N PHE A 41 14.93 -5.74 -3.40
CA PHE A 41 13.52 -5.62 -3.77
C PHE A 41 13.18 -6.46 -5.01
N GLU A 42 13.98 -6.37 -6.07
CA GLU A 42 13.70 -7.12 -7.30
C GLU A 42 13.75 -8.63 -7.08
N GLN A 43 14.71 -9.10 -6.28
CA GLN A 43 14.80 -10.51 -5.94
C GLN A 43 13.59 -10.95 -5.12
N ASN A 44 13.19 -10.15 -4.14
CA ASN A 44 12.04 -10.46 -3.29
C ASN A 44 10.74 -10.42 -4.08
N ARG A 45 10.61 -9.48 -4.99
CA ARG A 45 9.46 -9.39 -5.88
C ARG A 45 9.35 -10.65 -6.75
N ALA A 46 10.45 -11.06 -7.36
CA ALA A 46 10.49 -12.25 -8.19
C ALA A 46 10.17 -13.51 -7.38
N LYS A 47 10.67 -13.57 -6.16
CA LYS A 47 10.37 -14.67 -5.24
C LYS A 47 8.89 -14.76 -4.89
N ALA A 48 8.26 -13.59 -4.65
CA ALA A 48 6.83 -13.53 -4.39
C ALA A 48 6.03 -14.05 -5.58
N VAL A 49 6.39 -13.62 -6.79
CA VAL A 49 5.72 -14.07 -8.02
C VAL A 49 5.83 -15.58 -8.18
N ARG A 50 7.04 -16.15 -7.98
CA ARG A 50 7.24 -17.59 -8.09
C ARG A 50 6.44 -18.35 -7.04
N MET A 51 6.43 -17.86 -5.81
CA MET A 51 5.68 -18.51 -4.72
C MET A 51 4.20 -18.56 -5.04
N LEU A 52 3.63 -17.48 -5.55
CA LEU A 52 2.22 -17.41 -5.89
C LEU A 52 1.92 -18.26 -7.14
N LYS A 53 2.82 -18.30 -8.11
CA LYS A 53 2.69 -19.15 -9.28
C LYS A 53 2.61 -20.63 -8.86
N ASP A 54 3.44 -21.03 -7.90
CA ASP A 54 3.43 -22.39 -7.38
C ASP A 54 2.11 -22.74 -6.69
N ARG A 55 1.37 -21.73 -6.24
CA ARG A 55 0.03 -21.89 -5.65
C ARG A 55 -1.08 -21.81 -6.69
N GLY A 56 -0.74 -21.73 -7.97
CA GLY A 56 -1.71 -21.69 -9.05
C GLY A 56 -2.14 -20.28 -9.47
N TYR A 57 -1.50 -19.25 -8.95
CA TYR A 57 -1.84 -17.87 -9.31
C TYR A 57 -1.07 -17.41 -10.53
N ARG A 58 -1.72 -16.55 -11.33
CA ARG A 58 -1.06 -15.76 -12.35
C ARG A 58 -1.04 -14.33 -11.85
N VAL A 59 0.15 -13.85 -11.52
CA VAL A 59 0.31 -12.51 -10.93
C VAL A 59 0.17 -11.45 -12.01
N HIS A 60 -0.65 -10.46 -11.74
CA HIS A 60 -0.93 -9.34 -12.64
C HIS A 60 -0.18 -8.08 -12.22
N ASP A 61 -0.12 -7.81 -10.92
CA ASP A 61 0.51 -6.60 -10.41
C ASP A 61 1.07 -6.84 -9.01
N VAL A 62 2.18 -6.16 -8.70
CA VAL A 62 2.81 -6.22 -7.38
C VAL A 62 3.20 -4.81 -6.99
N ASP A 63 2.64 -4.31 -5.90
CA ASP A 63 2.93 -2.97 -5.40
C ASP A 63 3.39 -3.04 -3.95
N ALA A 64 4.33 -2.15 -3.60
CA ALA A 64 4.69 -1.93 -2.22
C ALA A 64 3.62 -1.10 -1.54
N ASP A 65 3.28 -1.45 -0.31
CA ASP A 65 2.26 -0.74 0.46
C ASP A 65 2.53 -0.93 1.94
N ASP A 66 1.71 -0.29 2.77
CA ASP A 66 1.70 -0.59 4.18
C ASP A 66 0.39 -1.27 4.55
N PHE A 67 0.45 -2.13 5.54
CA PHE A 67 -0.73 -2.76 6.10
C PHE A 67 -0.64 -2.64 7.60
N ARG A 68 -1.47 -1.78 8.18
CA ARG A 68 -1.47 -1.49 9.63
C ARG A 68 -0.08 -1.08 10.12
N GLY A 69 0.60 -0.23 9.32
CA GLY A 69 1.91 0.29 9.67
C GLY A 69 3.08 -0.66 9.39
N GLN A 70 2.82 -1.81 8.79
CA GLN A 70 3.85 -2.78 8.45
C GLN A 70 4.11 -2.81 6.95
N PRO A 71 5.37 -3.02 6.52
CA PRO A 71 5.67 -3.12 5.10
C PRO A 71 5.09 -4.39 4.50
N VAL A 72 4.45 -4.26 3.35
CA VAL A 72 3.84 -5.39 2.65
C VAL A 72 4.01 -5.22 1.15
N LEU A 73 3.77 -6.32 0.43
CA LEU A 73 3.49 -6.29 -1.01
C LEU A 73 2.02 -6.58 -1.20
N GLU A 74 1.36 -5.73 -1.94
CA GLU A 74 -0.04 -5.94 -2.34
C GLU A 74 -0.01 -6.52 -3.75
N VAL A 75 -0.61 -7.68 -3.93
CA VAL A 75 -0.55 -8.43 -5.18
C VAL A 75 -1.94 -8.63 -5.74
N GLU A 76 -2.10 -8.32 -7.03
CA GLU A 76 -3.28 -8.70 -7.79
C GLU A 76 -2.94 -9.91 -8.63
N ALA A 77 -3.75 -10.96 -8.52
CA ALA A 77 -3.50 -12.20 -9.21
C ALA A 77 -4.79 -12.90 -9.60
N PHE A 78 -4.71 -13.79 -10.58
CA PHE A 78 -5.84 -14.57 -11.05
C PHE A 78 -5.61 -16.05 -10.78
N ARG A 79 -6.67 -16.71 -10.36
CA ARG A 79 -6.69 -18.17 -10.20
C ARG A 79 -8.11 -18.68 -10.45
N ASP A 80 -8.23 -19.70 -11.29
CA ASP A 80 -9.53 -20.29 -11.63
C ASP A 80 -10.55 -19.28 -12.15
N GLY A 81 -10.08 -18.34 -12.95
CA GLY A 81 -10.94 -17.34 -13.56
C GLY A 81 -11.40 -16.22 -12.63
N ARG A 82 -10.83 -16.13 -11.42
CA ARG A 82 -11.20 -15.11 -10.44
C ARG A 82 -9.99 -14.27 -10.07
N GLU A 83 -10.24 -13.01 -9.79
CA GLU A 83 -9.21 -12.09 -9.32
C GLU A 83 -9.11 -12.15 -7.81
N TYR A 84 -7.88 -12.13 -7.31
CA TYR A 84 -7.58 -12.16 -5.88
C TYR A 84 -6.68 -11.00 -5.52
N ASP A 85 -6.94 -10.42 -4.36
CA ASP A 85 -6.05 -9.47 -3.71
C ASP A 85 -5.31 -10.19 -2.59
N ILE A 86 -4.00 -10.19 -2.67
CA ILE A 86 -3.15 -10.92 -1.74
C ILE A 86 -2.20 -9.94 -1.08
N ILE A 87 -2.10 -9.99 0.23
CA ILE A 87 -1.14 -9.19 0.98
C ILE A 87 -0.06 -10.10 1.53
N LEU A 88 1.19 -9.81 1.17
CA LEU A 88 2.36 -10.53 1.65
C LEU A 88 3.16 -9.63 2.56
N SER A 89 3.63 -10.16 3.68
CA SER A 89 4.59 -9.43 4.51
C SER A 89 5.87 -9.18 3.73
N TYR A 90 6.58 -8.10 4.04
CA TYR A 90 7.84 -7.79 3.39
C TYR A 90 8.92 -7.55 4.44
N PRO A 91 10.10 -8.15 4.33
CA PRO A 91 10.57 -9.00 3.22
C PRO A 91 10.25 -10.49 3.35
N ASP A 92 9.54 -10.91 4.38
CA ASP A 92 9.34 -12.33 4.72
C ASP A 92 8.45 -13.08 3.72
N LEU A 93 7.58 -12.36 3.01
CA LEU A 93 6.68 -12.89 1.99
C LEU A 93 5.69 -13.94 2.52
N ARG A 94 5.22 -13.74 3.75
CA ARG A 94 4.14 -14.57 4.30
C ARG A 94 2.80 -14.01 3.86
N ILE A 95 1.86 -14.87 3.53
CA ILE A 95 0.52 -14.45 3.17
C ILE A 95 -0.19 -13.95 4.44
N ILE A 96 -0.49 -12.65 4.48
CA ILE A 96 -1.25 -12.04 5.56
C ILE A 96 -2.74 -12.11 5.28
N ARG A 97 -3.12 -11.88 4.02
CA ARG A 97 -4.51 -11.88 3.60
C ARG A 97 -4.63 -12.32 2.15
N GLU A 98 -5.67 -13.09 1.87
CA GLU A 98 -5.98 -13.57 0.54
C GLU A 98 -7.48 -13.44 0.37
N ARG A 99 -7.93 -12.59 -0.55
CA ARG A 99 -9.35 -12.30 -0.74
C ARG A 99 -9.71 -12.30 -2.21
N ILE A 100 -10.89 -12.81 -2.51
CA ILE A 100 -11.46 -12.67 -3.85
C ILE A 100 -11.90 -11.23 -4.02
N ASP A 101 -11.50 -10.63 -5.14
CA ASP A 101 -11.93 -9.30 -5.53
C ASP A 101 -13.16 -9.44 -6.41
N TYR A 102 -14.28 -8.97 -5.88
CA TYR A 102 -15.55 -8.98 -6.63
C TYR A 102 -15.69 -7.66 -7.43
#